data_c14084c3dc8d04969ada7d7ba4f1cdad
#
_entry.id   c14084c3dc8d04969ada7d7ba4f1cdad
#
_cell.length_a   1.000
_cell.length_b   1.000
_cell.length_c   1.000
_cell.angle_alpha   90.00
_cell.angle_beta   90.00
_cell.angle_gamma   90.00
#
_symmetry.space_group_name_H-M   'P 1'
#
loop_
_entity.id
_entity.type
_entity.pdbx_description
1 polymer ?
#
loop_
_entity_poly.entity_id
_entity_poly.type
_entity_poly.pdbx_seq_one_letter_code
_entity_poly.pdbx_strand_id
1 'polypeptide(L)'
;MSVQAIATPSAEQLLTLERQAREQGTGLDAPALQGCWQLELVWPKGSRRPSAFSGWLLRGLSARLEISTDAEGLALSNAVNLGPLELRFRGVGQVLGRRPLLQFSFQQLQVSLGGHLLIQRDLPAPAARRLPFFALIARDPSGWLAARGRGGGLAVWTLAPAG
;
A
#
# COMPACT_ATOMS: atom_id res chain seq x y z
N MET A 1 11.66 24.98 -5.66
CA MET A 1 12.09 23.91 -4.72
C MET A 1 12.18 22.62 -5.49
N SER A 2 13.36 22.05 -5.58
CA SER A 2 13.50 20.71 -6.17
C SER A 2 12.89 19.70 -5.22
N VAL A 3 11.84 19.02 -5.66
CA VAL A 3 11.36 17.84 -4.95
C VAL A 3 12.46 16.79 -5.08
N GLN A 4 13.19 16.58 -4.01
CA GLN A 4 14.19 15.52 -3.98
C GLN A 4 13.48 14.19 -4.13
N ALA A 5 13.80 13.46 -5.21
CA ALA A 5 13.25 12.14 -5.41
C ALA A 5 13.68 11.24 -4.24
N ILE A 6 12.71 10.55 -3.64
CA ILE A 6 12.98 9.61 -2.56
C ILE A 6 13.75 8.41 -3.15
N ALA A 7 14.93 8.13 -2.62
CA ALA A 7 15.72 6.99 -3.05
C ALA A 7 15.04 5.69 -2.58
N THR A 8 14.59 4.88 -3.53
CA THR A 8 13.94 3.60 -3.23
C THR A 8 14.96 2.47 -3.07
N PRO A 9 14.68 1.46 -2.23
CA PRO A 9 15.59 0.34 -2.04
C PRO A 9 15.59 -0.61 -3.24
N SER A 10 16.69 -1.36 -3.40
CA SER A 10 16.77 -2.45 -4.36
C SER A 10 16.06 -3.71 -3.83
N ALA A 11 15.78 -4.66 -4.74
CA ALA A 11 15.20 -5.95 -4.34
C ALA A 11 16.08 -6.68 -3.31
N GLU A 12 17.40 -6.63 -3.46
CA GLU A 12 18.33 -7.29 -2.53
C GLU A 12 18.30 -6.66 -1.15
N GLN A 13 18.24 -5.33 -1.07
CA GLN A 13 18.06 -4.61 0.19
C GLN A 13 16.75 -5.01 0.86
N LEU A 14 15.68 -5.10 0.10
CA LEU A 14 14.37 -5.50 0.63
C LEU A 14 14.37 -6.93 1.15
N LEU A 15 15.03 -7.86 0.47
CA LEU A 15 15.14 -9.24 0.93
C LEU A 15 15.93 -9.35 2.24
N THR A 16 16.97 -8.54 2.39
CA THR A 16 17.74 -8.47 3.63
C THR A 16 16.89 -7.92 4.77
N LEU A 17 16.19 -6.82 4.53
CA LEU A 17 15.28 -6.21 5.51
C LEU A 17 14.11 -7.14 5.86
N GLU A 18 13.59 -7.87 4.90
CA GLU A 18 12.54 -8.85 5.15
C GLU A 18 13.02 -9.96 6.08
N ARG A 19 14.23 -10.44 5.89
CA ARG A 19 14.82 -11.46 6.77
C ARG A 19 14.96 -10.93 8.19
N GLN A 20 15.46 -9.71 8.34
CA GLN A 20 15.53 -9.04 9.64
C GLN A 20 14.15 -8.87 10.29
N ALA A 21 13.16 -8.49 9.49
CA ALA A 21 11.78 -8.35 9.97
C ALA A 21 11.20 -9.67 10.48
N ARG A 22 11.54 -10.79 9.84
CA ARG A 22 11.12 -12.12 10.29
C ARG A 22 11.75 -12.51 11.61
N GLU A 23 13.02 -12.19 11.79
CA GLU A 23 13.80 -12.59 12.95
C GLU A 23 13.55 -11.70 14.17
N GLN A 24 13.45 -10.39 13.95
CA GLN A 24 13.47 -9.39 15.02
C GLN A 24 12.16 -8.59 15.13
N GLY A 25 11.26 -8.72 14.15
CA GLY A 25 10.13 -7.81 14.01
C GLY A 25 10.57 -6.47 13.42
N THR A 26 9.59 -5.61 13.10
CA THR A 26 9.86 -4.31 12.50
C THR A 26 9.66 -3.13 13.46
N GLY A 27 8.93 -3.34 14.56
CA GLY A 27 8.52 -2.27 15.46
C GLY A 27 7.49 -1.31 14.84
N LEU A 28 6.98 -1.60 13.64
CA LEU A 28 5.99 -0.75 12.99
C LEU A 28 4.62 -0.92 13.64
N ASP A 29 3.99 0.19 13.88
CA ASP A 29 2.64 0.27 14.44
C ASP A 29 1.71 1.06 13.51
N ALA A 30 0.44 1.14 13.88
CA ALA A 30 -0.55 1.85 13.07
C ALA A 30 -0.18 3.33 12.82
N PRO A 31 0.26 4.11 13.82
CA PRO A 31 0.67 5.49 13.57
C PRO A 31 1.80 5.66 12.55
N ALA A 32 2.74 4.72 12.49
CA ALA A 32 3.86 4.76 11.54
C ALA A 32 3.40 4.62 10.08
N LEU A 33 2.21 4.08 9.85
CA LEU A 33 1.67 3.84 8.52
C LEU A 33 0.79 4.96 8.00
N GLN A 34 0.47 5.96 8.83
CA GLN A 34 -0.37 7.07 8.41
C GLN A 34 0.23 7.85 7.26
N GLY A 35 -0.59 8.21 6.31
CA GLY A 35 -0.21 9.05 5.19
C GLY A 35 -0.87 8.64 3.87
N CYS A 36 -0.53 9.37 2.84
CA CYS A 36 -0.89 9.03 1.47
C CYS A 36 0.33 8.42 0.78
N TRP A 37 0.24 7.15 0.44
CA TRP A 37 1.31 6.37 -0.13
C TRP A 37 1.07 6.14 -1.61
N GLN A 38 2.04 6.54 -2.43
CA GLN A 38 2.00 6.33 -3.87
C GLN A 38 2.83 5.11 -4.24
N LEU A 39 2.25 4.17 -4.98
CA LEU A 39 2.92 2.96 -5.40
C LEU A 39 3.97 3.27 -6.47
N GLU A 40 5.23 2.90 -6.20
CA GLU A 40 6.37 3.20 -7.06
C GLU A 40 6.94 1.98 -7.77
N LEU A 41 7.13 0.89 -7.03
CA LEU A 41 7.78 -0.31 -7.54
C LEU A 41 7.03 -1.56 -7.11
N VAL A 42 6.94 -2.52 -8.03
CA VAL A 42 6.41 -3.85 -7.77
C VAL A 42 7.36 -4.89 -8.36
N TRP A 43 7.73 -5.88 -7.56
CA TRP A 43 8.46 -7.06 -8.02
C TRP A 43 7.52 -8.25 -8.00
N PRO A 44 7.31 -8.93 -9.13
CA PRO A 44 6.54 -10.18 -9.13
C PRO A 44 7.18 -11.22 -8.22
N LYS A 45 6.39 -12.16 -7.74
CA LYS A 45 6.87 -13.28 -6.92
C LYS A 45 8.06 -13.97 -7.60
N GLY A 46 9.15 -14.12 -6.86
CA GLY A 46 10.37 -14.76 -7.34
C GLY A 46 11.23 -13.94 -8.29
N SER A 47 10.83 -12.73 -8.64
CA SER A 47 11.61 -11.82 -9.50
C SER A 47 12.45 -10.85 -8.67
N ARG A 48 13.67 -10.60 -9.13
CA ARG A 48 14.55 -9.57 -8.57
C ARG A 48 14.53 -8.27 -9.38
N ARG A 49 13.76 -8.23 -10.46
CA ARG A 49 13.61 -7.05 -11.30
C ARG A 49 12.21 -6.48 -11.14
N PRO A 50 12.09 -5.15 -11.00
CA PRO A 50 10.78 -4.52 -10.99
C PRO A 50 10.03 -4.83 -12.28
N SER A 51 8.71 -4.97 -12.17
CA SER A 51 7.87 -5.18 -13.35
C SER A 51 7.81 -3.89 -14.17
N ALA A 52 8.35 -3.91 -15.39
CA ALA A 52 8.28 -2.77 -16.31
C ALA A 52 6.84 -2.47 -16.72
N PHE A 53 6.06 -3.53 -16.95
CA PHE A 53 4.63 -3.39 -17.28
C PHE A 53 3.83 -2.80 -16.12
N SER A 54 4.02 -3.33 -14.91
CA SER A 54 3.37 -2.79 -13.71
C SER A 54 3.80 -1.35 -13.44
N GLY A 55 5.09 -1.02 -13.59
CA GLY A 55 5.59 0.33 -13.39
C GLY A 55 4.96 1.34 -14.35
N TRP A 56 4.82 0.98 -15.61
CA TRP A 56 4.16 1.82 -16.60
C TRP A 56 2.66 1.97 -16.29
N LEU A 57 1.99 0.87 -15.99
CA LEU A 57 0.57 0.85 -15.65
C LEU A 57 0.30 1.66 -14.38
N LEU A 58 1.11 1.46 -13.34
CA LEU A 58 0.94 2.14 -12.06
C LEU A 58 1.20 3.64 -12.15
N ARG A 59 2.18 4.07 -12.94
CA ARG A 59 2.41 5.50 -13.19
C ARG A 59 1.26 6.14 -13.95
N GLY A 60 0.70 5.44 -14.93
CA GLY A 60 -0.47 5.90 -15.67
C GLY A 60 -1.75 5.90 -14.82
N LEU A 61 -1.88 4.97 -13.89
CA LEU A 61 -3.07 4.81 -13.04
C LEU A 61 -3.00 5.60 -11.73
N SER A 62 -1.85 6.15 -11.37
CA SER A 62 -1.66 6.91 -10.11
C SER A 62 -2.25 6.19 -8.89
N ALA A 63 -1.85 4.93 -8.68
CA ALA A 63 -2.35 4.12 -7.57
C ALA A 63 -1.89 4.68 -6.22
N ARG A 64 -2.84 5.00 -5.34
CA ARG A 64 -2.60 5.62 -4.04
C ARG A 64 -3.26 4.83 -2.93
N LEU A 65 -2.52 4.61 -1.85
CA LEU A 65 -3.02 4.00 -0.63
C LEU A 65 -3.01 5.06 0.48
N GLU A 66 -4.18 5.46 0.92
CA GLU A 66 -4.32 6.40 2.03
C GLU A 66 -4.62 5.62 3.30
N ILE A 67 -3.82 5.86 4.33
CA ILE A 67 -3.98 5.23 5.64
C ILE A 67 -4.13 6.32 6.69
N SER A 68 -5.21 6.22 7.46
CA SER A 68 -5.45 7.09 8.62
C SER A 68 -5.85 6.26 9.83
N THR A 69 -5.68 6.84 11.01
CA THR A 69 -6.13 6.20 12.25
C THR A 69 -7.39 6.91 12.73
N ASP A 70 -8.32 6.14 13.29
CA ASP A 70 -9.51 6.64 13.96
C ASP A 70 -9.69 5.91 15.31
N ALA A 71 -10.82 6.15 15.98
CA ALA A 71 -11.09 5.54 17.29
C ALA A 71 -11.25 4.01 17.20
N GLU A 72 -11.53 3.47 16.04
CA GLU A 72 -11.78 2.04 15.81
C GLU A 72 -10.59 1.29 15.22
N GLY A 73 -9.53 2.00 14.81
CA GLY A 73 -8.33 1.40 14.21
C GLY A 73 -7.85 2.14 12.98
N LEU A 74 -7.51 1.40 11.92
CA LEU A 74 -7.05 1.97 10.67
C LEU A 74 -8.20 2.09 9.67
N ALA A 75 -8.30 3.26 9.05
CA ALA A 75 -9.11 3.47 7.85
C ALA A 75 -8.19 3.46 6.63
N LEU A 76 -8.55 2.66 5.63
CA LEU A 76 -7.79 2.54 4.39
C LEU A 76 -8.63 2.98 3.21
N SER A 77 -7.99 3.69 2.29
CA SER A 77 -8.57 4.03 1.00
C SER A 77 -7.55 3.75 -0.10
N ASN A 78 -7.93 2.97 -1.09
CA ASN A 78 -7.10 2.72 -2.26
C ASN A 78 -7.78 3.32 -3.48
N ALA A 79 -7.12 4.28 -4.12
CA ALA A 79 -7.65 5.01 -5.26
C ALA A 79 -6.79 4.79 -6.50
N VAL A 80 -7.45 4.57 -7.62
CA VAL A 80 -6.82 4.43 -8.94
C VAL A 80 -7.51 5.39 -9.90
N ASN A 81 -6.73 6.21 -10.59
CA ASN A 81 -7.24 7.19 -11.55
C ASN A 81 -6.90 6.79 -12.98
N LEU A 82 -7.91 6.88 -13.85
CA LEU A 82 -7.80 6.75 -15.30
C LEU A 82 -8.34 8.05 -15.92
N GLY A 83 -7.47 9.05 -16.09
CA GLY A 83 -7.91 10.38 -16.50
C GLY A 83 -8.95 10.92 -15.50
N PRO A 84 -10.15 11.33 -15.95
CA PRO A 84 -11.19 11.84 -15.06
C PRO A 84 -11.91 10.75 -14.27
N LEU A 85 -11.71 9.48 -14.60
CA LEU A 85 -12.34 8.35 -13.90
C LEU A 85 -11.53 7.96 -12.68
N GLU A 86 -12.18 7.90 -11.52
CA GLU A 86 -11.57 7.43 -10.26
C GLU A 86 -12.31 6.20 -9.75
N LEU A 87 -11.55 5.16 -9.42
CA LEU A 87 -12.02 4.01 -8.66
C LEU A 87 -11.44 4.11 -7.26
N ARG A 88 -12.30 4.13 -6.23
CA ARG A 88 -11.87 4.23 -4.84
C ARG A 88 -12.48 3.11 -4.02
N PHE A 89 -11.61 2.33 -3.40
CA PHE A 89 -11.99 1.32 -2.42
C PHE A 89 -11.77 1.88 -1.03
N ARG A 90 -12.76 1.76 -0.16
CA ARG A 90 -12.67 2.19 1.24
C ARG A 90 -12.87 1.00 2.16
N GLY A 91 -12.11 0.96 3.22
CA GLY A 91 -12.21 -0.11 4.19
C GLY A 91 -11.48 0.16 5.48
N VAL A 92 -11.30 -0.91 6.22
CA VAL A 92 -10.68 -0.90 7.54
C VAL A 92 -9.51 -1.89 7.56
N GLY A 93 -8.56 -1.68 8.46
CA GLY A 93 -7.42 -2.55 8.62
C GLY A 93 -6.92 -2.59 10.04
N GLN A 94 -6.01 -3.51 10.29
CA GLN A 94 -5.34 -3.66 11.57
C GLN A 94 -3.93 -4.18 11.36
N VAL A 95 -3.04 -3.82 12.27
CA VAL A 95 -1.65 -4.28 12.28
C VAL A 95 -1.54 -5.40 13.32
N LEU A 96 -1.13 -6.58 12.88
CA LEU A 96 -1.11 -7.78 13.71
C LEU A 96 0.28 -8.40 13.76
N GLY A 97 0.68 -8.79 14.97
CA GLY A 97 1.84 -9.64 15.20
C GLY A 97 3.17 -8.89 15.30
N ARG A 98 4.20 -9.63 15.67
CA ARG A 98 5.57 -9.14 15.86
C ARG A 98 6.24 -8.82 14.51
N ARG A 99 6.03 -9.67 13.51
CA ARG A 99 6.25 -9.36 12.11
C ARG A 99 4.92 -8.79 11.62
N PRO A 100 4.75 -7.46 11.59
CA PRO A 100 3.42 -6.92 11.46
C PRO A 100 2.83 -7.21 10.09
N LEU A 101 1.64 -7.81 10.14
CA LEU A 101 0.78 -7.94 8.97
C LEU A 101 -0.22 -6.79 9.00
N LEU A 102 -0.24 -5.98 7.96
CA LEU A 102 -1.34 -5.05 7.72
C LEU A 102 -2.45 -5.84 7.03
N GLN A 103 -3.40 -6.29 7.82
CA GLN A 103 -4.58 -7.01 7.34
C GLN A 103 -5.70 -6.02 7.10
N PHE A 104 -6.41 -6.12 5.98
CA PHE A 104 -7.43 -5.13 5.63
C PHE A 104 -8.62 -5.77 4.91
N SER A 105 -9.72 -5.04 4.89
CA SER A 105 -10.94 -5.42 4.19
C SER A 105 -11.56 -4.18 3.59
N PHE A 106 -11.78 -4.18 2.30
CA PHE A 106 -12.53 -3.11 1.63
C PHE A 106 -14.03 -3.39 1.74
N GLN A 107 -14.75 -2.39 2.24
CA GLN A 107 -16.18 -2.47 2.52
C GLN A 107 -17.03 -1.72 1.48
N GLN A 108 -16.41 -0.82 0.73
CA GLN A 108 -17.12 0.04 -0.20
C GLN A 108 -16.28 0.32 -1.45
N LEU A 109 -16.96 0.32 -2.60
CA LEU A 109 -16.41 0.79 -3.87
C LEU A 109 -17.13 2.05 -4.30
N GLN A 110 -16.37 3.06 -4.70
CA GLN A 110 -16.88 4.30 -5.28
C GLN A 110 -16.28 4.49 -6.66
N VAL A 111 -17.12 4.85 -7.62
CA VAL A 111 -16.71 5.22 -8.98
C VAL A 111 -17.13 6.65 -9.24
N SER A 112 -16.18 7.51 -9.54
CA SER A 112 -16.40 8.93 -9.80
C SER A 112 -15.88 9.33 -11.17
N LEU A 113 -16.51 10.29 -11.81
CA LEU A 113 -16.10 10.86 -13.09
C LEU A 113 -16.07 12.38 -12.96
N GLY A 114 -14.89 12.99 -13.22
CA GLY A 114 -14.72 14.43 -13.11
C GLY A 114 -15.07 14.98 -11.72
N GLY A 115 -14.85 14.21 -10.67
CA GLY A 115 -15.20 14.57 -9.30
C GLY A 115 -16.63 14.29 -8.89
N HIS A 116 -17.48 13.79 -9.81
CA HIS A 116 -18.86 13.43 -9.53
C HIS A 116 -18.99 11.94 -9.24
N LEU A 117 -19.57 11.61 -8.10
CA LEU A 117 -19.84 10.23 -7.72
C LEU A 117 -20.94 9.63 -8.60
N LEU A 118 -20.61 8.57 -9.35
CA LEU A 118 -21.56 7.87 -10.23
C LEU A 118 -22.11 6.60 -9.59
N ILE A 119 -21.26 5.82 -8.93
CA ILE A 119 -21.64 4.52 -8.37
C ILE A 119 -21.00 4.41 -6.98
N GLN A 120 -21.79 3.90 -6.04
CA GLN A 120 -21.32 3.52 -4.72
C GLN A 120 -21.93 2.17 -4.37
N ARG A 121 -21.09 1.21 -4.02
CA ARG A 121 -21.52 -0.14 -3.68
C ARG A 121 -20.83 -0.62 -2.41
N ASP A 122 -21.60 -1.32 -1.58
CA ASP A 122 -21.05 -2.07 -0.47
C ASP A 122 -20.47 -3.38 -1.01
N LEU A 123 -19.32 -3.76 -0.46
CA LEU A 123 -18.63 -5.00 -0.83
C LEU A 123 -18.87 -6.05 0.25
N PRO A 124 -19.09 -7.33 -0.13
CA PRO A 124 -19.25 -8.39 0.85
C PRO A 124 -17.95 -8.59 1.64
N ALA A 125 -18.09 -8.87 2.94
CA ALA A 125 -16.95 -9.17 3.78
C ALA A 125 -16.31 -10.50 3.35
N PRO A 126 -14.98 -10.53 3.07
CA PRO A 126 -14.31 -11.78 2.78
C PRO A 126 -14.24 -12.66 4.03
N ALA A 127 -14.15 -13.97 3.84
CA ALA A 127 -13.89 -14.89 4.95
C ALA A 127 -12.56 -14.54 5.61
N ALA A 128 -12.46 -14.66 6.93
CA ALA A 128 -11.26 -14.28 7.72
C ALA A 128 -9.96 -14.86 7.15
N ARG A 129 -9.98 -16.10 6.67
CA ARG A 129 -8.83 -16.78 6.05
C ARG A 129 -8.46 -16.24 4.67
N ARG A 130 -9.31 -15.42 4.05
CA ARG A 130 -9.09 -14.84 2.72
C ARG A 130 -8.83 -13.34 2.75
N LEU A 131 -8.69 -12.77 3.93
CA LEU A 131 -8.40 -11.35 4.07
C LEU A 131 -7.07 -11.01 3.39
N PRO A 132 -7.05 -9.99 2.54
CA PRO A 132 -5.80 -9.51 1.98
C PRO A 132 -4.93 -8.93 3.09
N PHE A 133 -3.62 -9.04 2.90
CA PHE A 133 -2.66 -8.49 3.84
C PHE A 133 -1.36 -8.08 3.14
N PHE A 134 -0.66 -7.15 3.78
CA PHE A 134 0.73 -6.85 3.49
C PHE A 134 1.59 -7.24 4.69
N ALA A 135 2.58 -8.10 4.45
CA ALA A 135 3.61 -8.35 5.45
C ALA A 135 4.62 -7.21 5.39
N LEU A 136 4.58 -6.34 6.39
CA LEU A 136 5.40 -5.13 6.42
C LEU A 136 6.89 -5.49 6.56
N ILE A 137 7.72 -4.86 5.77
CA ILE A 137 9.17 -5.09 5.75
C ILE A 137 9.88 -3.95 6.45
N ALA A 138 9.65 -2.73 6.01
CA ALA A 138 10.27 -1.55 6.58
C ALA A 138 9.54 -0.29 6.17
N ARG A 139 9.62 0.71 7.04
CA ARG A 139 9.22 2.08 6.73
C ARG A 139 10.42 2.97 7.01
N ASP A 140 10.97 3.54 5.97
CA ASP A 140 12.17 4.36 6.06
C ASP A 140 11.84 5.81 6.43
N PRO A 141 12.64 6.45 7.28
CA PRO A 141 12.42 7.88 7.61
C PRO A 141 12.46 8.80 6.40
N SER A 142 13.14 8.44 5.32
CA SER A 142 13.17 9.21 4.08
C SER A 142 11.83 9.23 3.34
N GLY A 143 10.90 8.34 3.68
CA GLY A 143 9.53 8.38 3.17
C GLY A 143 9.15 7.24 2.23
N TRP A 144 9.75 6.06 2.34
CA TRP A 144 9.26 4.88 1.63
C TRP A 144 8.77 3.80 2.59
N LEU A 145 7.84 3.01 2.12
CA LEU A 145 7.25 1.86 2.80
C LEU A 145 7.37 0.64 1.90
N ALA A 146 7.81 -0.48 2.44
CA ALA A 146 7.93 -1.72 1.70
C ALA A 146 7.18 -2.86 2.38
N ALA A 147 6.58 -3.72 1.59
CA ALA A 147 5.85 -4.88 2.07
C ALA A 147 5.83 -6.00 1.04
N ARG A 148 5.57 -7.22 1.54
CA ARG A 148 5.25 -8.35 0.69
C ARG A 148 3.75 -8.58 0.71
N GLY A 149 3.13 -8.58 -0.47
CA GLY A 149 1.72 -8.88 -0.61
C GLY A 149 1.42 -10.37 -0.39
N ARG A 150 0.15 -10.65 -0.14
CA ARG A 150 -0.34 -12.03 0.04
C ARG A 150 0.02 -12.96 -1.12
N GLY A 151 0.03 -12.44 -2.36
CA GLY A 151 0.40 -13.20 -3.56
C GLY A 151 1.89 -13.46 -3.72
N GLY A 152 2.74 -12.95 -2.82
CA GLY A 152 4.19 -13.14 -2.83
C GLY A 152 5.00 -12.05 -3.55
N GLY A 153 4.36 -11.05 -4.13
CA GLY A 153 5.05 -9.91 -4.74
C GLY A 153 5.55 -8.92 -3.69
N LEU A 154 6.66 -8.24 -4.01
CA LEU A 154 7.17 -7.13 -3.22
C LEU A 154 6.66 -5.82 -3.79
N ALA A 155 6.37 -4.86 -2.91
CA ALA A 155 5.94 -3.53 -3.32
C ALA A 155 6.64 -2.45 -2.48
N VAL A 156 6.90 -1.32 -3.10
CA VAL A 156 7.42 -0.12 -2.45
C VAL A 156 6.52 1.06 -2.80
N TRP A 157 6.10 1.75 -1.76
CA TRP A 157 5.36 3.01 -1.86
C TRP A 157 6.24 4.15 -1.37
N THR A 158 6.00 5.33 -1.90
CA THR A 158 6.60 6.57 -1.39
C THR A 158 5.53 7.47 -0.83
N LEU A 159 5.89 8.19 0.22
CA LEU A 159 4.97 9.12 0.87
C LEU A 159 4.74 10.32 -0.05
N ALA A 160 3.49 10.57 -0.39
CA ALA A 160 3.14 11.74 -1.18
C ALA A 160 3.35 13.02 -0.35
N PRO A 161 3.79 14.12 -1.00
CA PRO A 161 3.90 15.39 -0.28
C PRO A 161 2.55 15.78 0.28
N ALA A 162 2.56 16.37 1.49
CA ALA A 162 1.36 16.94 2.09
C ALA A 162 0.85 18.06 1.16
N GLY A 163 -0.35 17.85 0.63
CA GLY A 163 -1.02 18.81 -0.25
C GLY A 163 -1.63 19.96 0.52
#